data_d60136255bb69489b5982d3eaf4b11f6
#
_entry.id   d60136255bb69489b5982d3eaf4b11f6
#
_cell.length_a   1.000
_cell.length_b   1.000
_cell.length_c   1.000
_cell.angle_alpha   90.00
_cell.angle_beta   90.00
_cell.angle_gamma   90.00
#
_symmetry.space_group_name_H-M   'P 1'
#
loop_
_entity.id
_entity.type
_entity.pdbx_description
1 polymer ?
#
loop_
_entity_poly.entity_id
_entity_poly.type
_entity_poly.pdbx_seq_one_letter_code
_entity_poly.pdbx_strand_id
1 'polypeptide(L)'
;MPNYDNLPQRDQRTAYSAGGVIYRSNNTGVEVALIATQSSSRWGLPKGHVRRGETAEAAAVREIEEETGLSGSVERHLATIEYWFRAGPTRIHKYVDLFLVRYDAGSLVPQEAEVDDVQWFPLAKALQLASFARERDVLEQVAQLLEAGQLGSG
;
A
#
# COMPACT_ATOMS: atom_id res chain seq x y z
N MET A 1 18.88 -31.00 -23.88
CA MET A 1 18.44 -30.35 -22.66
C MET A 1 18.20 -28.87 -22.93
N PRO A 2 17.00 -28.39 -22.76
CA PRO A 2 16.79 -26.96 -22.95
C PRO A 2 17.60 -26.16 -21.94
N ASN A 3 18.13 -25.05 -22.40
CA ASN A 3 18.86 -24.15 -21.54
C ASN A 3 17.86 -23.24 -20.82
N TYR A 4 17.50 -23.61 -19.62
CA TYR A 4 16.51 -22.86 -18.84
C TYR A 4 17.01 -21.47 -18.43
N ASP A 5 18.30 -21.23 -18.48
CA ASP A 5 18.82 -19.92 -18.19
C ASP A 5 18.43 -18.87 -19.22
N ASN A 6 18.15 -19.31 -20.44
CA ASN A 6 17.82 -18.37 -21.53
C ASN A 6 16.34 -18.21 -21.82
N LEU A 7 15.52 -19.21 -21.51
CA LEU A 7 14.13 -19.19 -21.93
C LEU A 7 13.18 -18.53 -20.93
N PRO A 8 13.15 -18.98 -19.65
CA PRO A 8 12.22 -18.37 -18.70
C PRO A 8 12.68 -17.01 -18.21
N GLN A 9 14.00 -16.82 -18.07
CA GLN A 9 14.53 -15.61 -17.43
C GLN A 9 14.35 -14.36 -18.26
N ARG A 10 14.34 -14.48 -19.57
CA ARG A 10 14.09 -13.35 -20.47
C ARG A 10 12.69 -12.80 -20.30
N ASP A 11 11.74 -13.70 -19.99
CA ASP A 11 10.34 -13.37 -19.90
C ASP A 11 9.87 -13.23 -18.46
N GLN A 12 10.79 -13.18 -17.52
CA GLN A 12 10.47 -13.05 -16.10
C GLN A 12 11.25 -11.92 -15.46
N ARG A 13 10.54 -11.17 -14.64
CA ARG A 13 11.14 -10.10 -13.82
C ARG A 13 10.54 -10.13 -12.44
N THR A 14 11.31 -9.64 -11.49
CA THR A 14 10.84 -9.43 -10.13
C THR A 14 10.70 -7.93 -9.89
N ALA A 15 9.57 -7.53 -9.34
CA ALA A 15 9.30 -6.13 -9.03
C ALA A 15 8.98 -5.99 -7.56
N TYR A 16 9.41 -4.89 -6.96
CA TYR A 16 9.21 -4.61 -5.55
C TYR A 16 8.51 -3.28 -5.39
N SER A 17 7.44 -3.28 -4.60
CA SER A 17 6.72 -2.08 -4.21
C SER A 17 6.56 -2.06 -2.71
N ALA A 18 6.29 -0.88 -2.18
CA ALA A 18 6.01 -0.70 -0.77
C ALA A 18 4.97 0.40 -0.59
N GLY A 19 4.23 0.30 0.47
CA GLY A 19 3.20 1.25 0.83
C GLY A 19 2.61 0.88 2.16
N GLY A 20 1.37 1.25 2.40
CA GLY A 20 0.80 0.82 3.65
C GLY A 20 -0.51 1.47 4.02
N VAL A 21 -0.88 1.21 5.25
CA VAL A 21 -2.06 1.78 5.88
C VAL A 21 -1.60 2.95 6.74
N ILE A 22 -1.83 4.16 6.25
CA ILE A 22 -1.59 5.36 7.06
C ILE A 22 -2.86 5.68 7.82
N TYR A 23 -2.75 5.81 9.13
CA TYR A 23 -3.90 5.98 10.01
C TYR A 23 -3.72 7.17 10.94
N ARG A 24 -4.85 7.69 11.38
CA ARG A 24 -4.92 8.67 12.47
C ARG A 24 -6.07 8.30 13.40
N SER A 25 -5.92 8.68 14.66
CA SER A 25 -6.97 8.49 15.66
C SER A 25 -7.62 9.83 15.98
N ASN A 26 -8.91 9.82 16.15
CA ASN A 26 -9.65 10.98 16.60
C ASN A 26 -10.73 10.54 17.60
N ASN A 27 -11.58 11.49 18.03
CA ASN A 27 -12.58 11.20 19.06
C ASN A 27 -13.61 10.15 18.63
N THR A 28 -13.77 9.95 17.32
CA THR A 28 -14.75 9.00 16.79
C THR A 28 -14.14 7.66 16.40
N GLY A 29 -12.82 7.52 16.46
CA GLY A 29 -12.14 6.28 16.14
C GLY A 29 -10.94 6.47 15.24
N VAL A 30 -10.62 5.42 14.50
CA VAL A 30 -9.47 5.38 13.60
C VAL A 30 -9.89 5.59 12.17
N GLU A 31 -9.19 6.47 11.48
CA GLU A 31 -9.36 6.68 10.05
C GLU A 31 -8.10 6.27 9.29
N VAL A 32 -8.28 5.79 8.09
CA VAL A 32 -7.19 5.42 7.18
C VAL A 32 -7.38 6.12 5.84
N ALA A 33 -6.27 6.38 5.15
CA ALA A 33 -6.34 7.02 3.84
C ALA A 33 -6.31 5.98 2.73
N LEU A 34 -7.24 6.09 1.81
CA LEU A 34 -7.27 5.29 0.59
C LEU A 34 -7.16 6.20 -0.61
N ILE A 35 -6.63 5.65 -1.69
CA ILE A 35 -6.56 6.34 -2.98
C ILE A 35 -7.54 5.70 -3.96
N ALA A 36 -8.10 6.53 -4.83
CA ALA A 36 -8.95 6.07 -5.92
C ALA A 36 -8.17 6.12 -7.22
N THR A 37 -8.34 5.09 -8.01
CA THR A 37 -7.72 4.96 -9.33
C THR A 37 -8.77 4.50 -10.34
N GLN A 38 -8.40 4.44 -11.62
CA GLN A 38 -9.28 4.00 -12.70
C GLN A 38 -10.61 4.76 -12.70
N SER A 39 -10.50 6.08 -12.78
CA SER A 39 -11.66 7.00 -12.79
C SER A 39 -12.51 6.85 -11.53
N SER A 40 -11.84 6.69 -10.39
CA SER A 40 -12.46 6.55 -9.07
C SER A 40 -13.26 5.26 -8.91
N SER A 41 -13.05 4.26 -9.77
CA SER A 41 -13.74 2.98 -9.67
C SER A 41 -13.06 1.99 -8.74
N ARG A 42 -11.79 2.24 -8.36
CA ARG A 42 -11.00 1.36 -7.50
C ARG A 42 -10.45 2.14 -6.32
N TRP A 43 -10.69 1.64 -5.13
CA TRP A 43 -10.12 2.18 -3.91
C TRP A 43 -9.09 1.22 -3.35
N GLY A 44 -7.92 1.73 -3.00
CA GLY A 44 -6.83 0.89 -2.51
C GLY A 44 -5.86 1.64 -1.63
N LEU A 45 -4.87 0.88 -1.15
CA LEU A 45 -3.80 1.42 -0.32
C LEU A 45 -2.77 2.15 -1.18
N PRO A 46 -2.24 3.28 -0.70
CA PRO A 46 -1.14 3.96 -1.40
C PRO A 46 0.10 3.09 -1.39
N LYS A 47 0.75 2.96 -2.54
CA LYS A 47 1.96 2.16 -2.71
C LYS A 47 2.62 2.47 -4.04
N GLY A 48 3.88 2.11 -4.17
CA GLY A 48 4.59 2.27 -5.43
C GLY A 48 5.96 1.61 -5.37
N HIS A 49 6.72 1.75 -6.45
CA HIS A 49 7.97 1.05 -6.64
C HIS A 49 9.05 1.46 -5.66
N VAL A 50 9.77 0.47 -5.14
CA VAL A 50 10.97 0.70 -4.33
C VAL A 50 12.10 1.11 -5.26
N ARG A 51 12.77 2.21 -4.96
CA ARG A 51 13.90 2.70 -5.74
C ARG A 51 15.19 2.00 -5.34
N ARG A 52 16.14 1.98 -6.26
CA ARG A 52 17.45 1.40 -6.00
C ARG A 52 18.08 2.07 -4.77
N GLY A 53 18.57 1.24 -3.83
CA GLY A 53 19.20 1.74 -2.61
C GLY A 53 18.24 2.19 -1.52
N GLU A 54 16.95 2.14 -1.78
CA GLU A 54 15.91 2.53 -0.83
C GLU A 54 15.45 1.31 -0.05
N THR A 55 15.21 1.46 1.26
CA THR A 55 14.58 0.38 2.03
C THR A 55 13.08 0.35 1.72
N ALA A 56 12.45 -0.78 1.98
CA ALA A 56 11.01 -0.90 1.80
C ALA A 56 10.25 0.11 2.68
N GLU A 57 10.71 0.32 3.90
CA GLU A 57 10.09 1.29 4.82
C GLU A 57 10.18 2.72 4.29
N ALA A 58 11.37 3.12 3.81
CA ALA A 58 11.55 4.45 3.23
C ALA A 58 10.71 4.62 1.97
N ALA A 59 10.62 3.59 1.14
CA ALA A 59 9.78 3.61 -0.05
C ALA A 59 8.31 3.76 0.32
N ALA A 60 7.85 3.05 1.35
CA ALA A 60 6.46 3.14 1.80
C ALA A 60 6.11 4.57 2.22
N VAL A 61 6.97 5.19 3.03
CA VAL A 61 6.74 6.57 3.49
C VAL A 61 6.73 7.53 2.30
N ARG A 62 7.68 7.39 1.40
CA ARG A 62 7.77 8.25 0.20
C ARG A 62 6.56 8.09 -0.70
N GLU A 63 6.17 6.86 -1.00
CA GLU A 63 5.03 6.60 -1.90
C GLU A 63 3.72 7.06 -1.28
N ILE A 64 3.53 6.87 0.01
CA ILE A 64 2.36 7.39 0.71
C ILE A 64 2.30 8.91 0.55
N GLU A 65 3.42 9.60 0.76
CA GLU A 65 3.45 11.05 0.60
C GLU A 65 3.18 11.48 -0.85
N GLU A 66 3.77 10.80 -1.81
CA GLU A 66 3.57 11.11 -3.23
C GLU A 66 2.12 10.89 -3.67
N GLU A 67 1.46 9.86 -3.16
CA GLU A 67 0.11 9.54 -3.59
C GLU A 67 -0.98 10.22 -2.78
N THR A 68 -0.70 10.61 -1.54
CA THR A 68 -1.73 11.14 -0.65
C THR A 68 -1.47 12.57 -0.16
N GLY A 69 -0.23 13.01 -0.18
CA GLY A 69 0.15 14.28 0.45
C GLY A 69 0.43 14.15 1.95
N LEU A 70 0.36 12.96 2.50
CA LEU A 70 0.49 12.74 3.94
C LEU A 70 1.88 12.22 4.31
N SER A 71 2.46 12.78 5.36
CA SER A 71 3.69 12.29 5.96
C SER A 71 3.38 11.42 7.16
N GLY A 72 4.13 10.35 7.32
CA GLY A 72 3.94 9.45 8.45
C GLY A 72 5.20 8.71 8.84
N SER A 73 5.10 8.00 9.95
CA SER A 73 6.18 7.20 10.53
C SER A 73 5.78 5.73 10.56
N VAL A 74 6.67 4.88 10.09
CA VAL A 74 6.42 3.43 10.09
C VAL A 74 6.41 2.91 11.53
N GLU A 75 5.36 2.17 11.88
CA GLU A 75 5.24 1.53 13.19
C GLU A 75 5.55 0.04 13.15
N ARG A 76 5.10 -0.64 12.10
CA ARG A 76 5.40 -2.07 11.93
C ARG A 76 5.11 -2.53 10.52
N HIS A 77 5.70 -3.64 10.15
CA HIS A 77 5.36 -4.36 8.92
C HIS A 77 4.06 -5.13 9.15
N LEU A 78 3.15 -5.05 8.21
CA LEU A 78 1.87 -5.74 8.28
C LEU A 78 1.86 -7.02 7.46
N ALA A 79 2.27 -6.92 6.20
CA ALA A 79 2.22 -8.07 5.30
C ALA A 79 3.10 -7.84 4.08
N THR A 80 3.49 -8.94 3.44
CA THR A 80 4.06 -8.91 2.11
C THR A 80 3.08 -9.64 1.20
N ILE A 81 2.56 -8.93 0.22
CA ILE A 81 1.66 -9.49 -0.78
C ILE A 81 2.50 -9.90 -1.98
N GLU A 82 2.21 -11.05 -2.53
CA GLU A 82 2.94 -11.63 -3.65
C GLU A 82 1.96 -12.05 -4.73
N TYR A 83 2.22 -11.66 -5.97
CA TYR A 83 1.40 -12.09 -7.09
C TYR A 83 2.18 -12.02 -8.40
N TRP A 84 1.63 -12.69 -9.42
CA TRP A 84 2.19 -12.71 -10.76
C TRP A 84 1.26 -11.99 -11.72
N PHE A 85 1.84 -11.29 -12.67
CA PHE A 85 1.08 -10.70 -13.77
C PHE A 85 1.95 -10.60 -15.01
N ARG A 86 1.33 -10.26 -16.15
CA ARG A 86 2.05 -10.07 -17.39
C ARG A 86 2.05 -8.61 -17.80
N ALA A 87 3.21 -8.17 -18.30
CA ALA A 87 3.37 -6.87 -18.94
C ALA A 87 3.94 -7.15 -20.33
N GLY A 88 3.05 -7.18 -21.34
CA GLY A 88 3.42 -7.64 -22.67
C GLY A 88 3.85 -9.10 -22.62
N PRO A 89 5.01 -9.46 -23.20
CA PRO A 89 5.51 -10.84 -23.13
C PRO A 89 6.18 -11.17 -21.80
N THR A 90 6.39 -10.20 -20.93
CA THR A 90 7.15 -10.40 -19.69
C THR A 90 6.23 -10.84 -18.56
N ARG A 91 6.61 -11.92 -17.88
CA ARG A 91 5.94 -12.37 -16.67
C ARG A 91 6.60 -11.73 -15.48
N ILE A 92 5.82 -11.05 -14.67
CA ILE A 92 6.35 -10.29 -13.53
C ILE A 92 5.88 -10.92 -12.23
N HIS A 93 6.86 -11.20 -11.36
CA HIS A 93 6.63 -11.64 -10.00
C HIS A 93 6.75 -10.41 -9.10
N LYS A 94 5.65 -10.02 -8.51
CA LYS A 94 5.62 -8.79 -7.73
C LYS A 94 5.45 -9.05 -6.24
N TYR A 95 6.28 -8.33 -5.47
CA TYR A 95 6.17 -8.28 -4.01
C TYR A 95 5.77 -6.88 -3.61
N VAL A 96 4.82 -6.78 -2.69
CA VAL A 96 4.40 -5.50 -2.12
C VAL A 96 4.52 -5.60 -0.61
N ASP A 97 5.42 -4.83 -0.02
CA ASP A 97 5.53 -4.72 1.43
C ASP A 97 4.61 -3.63 1.94
N LEU A 98 3.72 -3.98 2.84
CA LEU A 98 2.74 -3.07 3.42
C LEU A 98 3.00 -2.87 4.90
N PHE A 99 3.07 -1.60 5.30
CA PHE A 99 3.41 -1.19 6.66
C PHE A 99 2.25 -0.45 7.31
N LEU A 100 2.21 -0.51 8.62
CA LEU A 100 1.36 0.36 9.42
C LEU A 100 2.12 1.66 9.63
N VAL A 101 1.51 2.77 9.23
CA VAL A 101 2.15 4.09 9.24
C VAL A 101 1.29 5.06 10.03
N ARG A 102 1.87 5.68 11.05
CA ARG A 102 1.16 6.69 11.83
C ARG A 102 1.25 8.04 11.12
N TYR A 103 0.10 8.69 10.97
CA TYR A 103 0.04 10.02 10.39
C TYR A 103 0.77 11.03 11.29
N ASP A 104 1.66 11.82 10.67
CA ASP A 104 2.40 12.87 11.37
C ASP A 104 1.98 14.26 10.90
N ALA A 105 1.84 14.47 9.60
CA ALA A 105 1.61 15.80 9.03
C ALA A 105 1.10 15.70 7.59
N GLY A 106 0.72 16.83 7.04
CA GLY A 106 0.32 16.93 5.64
C GLY A 106 -1.18 16.95 5.46
N SER A 107 -1.60 17.28 4.26
CA SER A 107 -3.01 17.35 3.87
C SER A 107 -3.23 16.48 2.65
N LEU A 108 -4.46 15.97 2.50
CA LEU A 108 -4.82 15.12 1.38
C LEU A 108 -4.70 15.90 0.07
N VAL A 109 -3.72 15.52 -0.74
CA VAL A 109 -3.51 16.07 -2.08
C VAL A 109 -3.01 14.93 -2.97
N PRO A 110 -3.80 14.48 -3.95
CA PRO A 110 -3.32 13.47 -4.88
C PRO A 110 -2.23 14.09 -5.75
N GLN A 111 -1.01 13.56 -5.65
CA GLN A 111 0.16 14.14 -6.34
C GLN A 111 0.58 13.32 -7.55
N GLU A 112 0.17 12.09 -7.64
CA GLU A 112 0.46 11.22 -8.78
C GLU A 112 -0.63 11.39 -9.84
N ALA A 113 -0.22 11.38 -11.12
CA ALA A 113 -1.16 11.53 -12.22
C ALA A 113 -2.19 10.41 -12.28
N GLU A 114 -1.88 9.26 -11.71
CA GLU A 114 -2.74 8.08 -11.74
C GLU A 114 -3.73 8.02 -10.59
N VAL A 115 -3.60 8.92 -9.62
CA VAL A 115 -4.49 8.97 -8.46
C VAL A 115 -5.59 9.99 -8.73
N ASP A 116 -6.84 9.53 -8.80
CA ASP A 116 -7.99 10.39 -9.08
C ASP A 116 -8.49 11.10 -7.84
N ASP A 117 -8.36 10.47 -6.68
CA ASP A 117 -8.86 11.01 -5.42
C ASP A 117 -8.13 10.37 -4.26
N VAL A 118 -8.12 11.05 -3.13
CA VAL A 118 -7.59 10.52 -1.89
C VAL A 118 -8.47 11.03 -0.75
N GLN A 119 -8.83 10.15 0.17
CA GLN A 119 -9.70 10.52 1.29
C GLN A 119 -9.38 9.72 2.53
N TRP A 120 -9.68 10.33 3.68
CA TRP A 120 -9.73 9.64 4.95
C TRP A 120 -11.07 8.93 5.08
N PHE A 121 -11.03 7.67 5.48
CA PHE A 121 -12.22 6.89 5.75
C PHE A 121 -12.15 6.29 7.15
N PRO A 122 -13.28 6.24 7.88
CA PRO A 122 -13.34 5.38 9.05
C PRO A 122 -12.90 3.97 8.66
N LEU A 123 -12.18 3.29 9.53
CA LEU A 123 -11.61 1.97 9.22
C LEU A 123 -12.70 1.00 8.74
N ALA A 124 -13.86 0.99 9.38
CA ALA A 124 -14.97 0.13 8.96
C ALA A 124 -15.40 0.41 7.52
N LYS A 125 -15.43 1.69 7.13
CA LYS A 125 -15.79 2.08 5.76
C LYS A 125 -14.70 1.66 4.76
N ALA A 126 -13.44 1.82 5.14
CA ALA A 126 -12.32 1.41 4.29
C ALA A 126 -12.37 -0.08 3.99
N LEU A 127 -12.75 -0.90 4.98
CA LEU A 127 -12.93 -2.34 4.79
C LEU A 127 -13.98 -2.67 3.75
N GLN A 128 -15.03 -1.86 3.68
CA GLN A 128 -16.09 -2.05 2.69
C GLN A 128 -15.68 -1.57 1.30
N LEU A 129 -14.92 -0.48 1.24
CA LEU A 129 -14.57 0.17 -0.02
C LEU A 129 -13.38 -0.48 -0.73
N ALA A 130 -12.45 -1.09 0.00
CA ALA A 130 -11.22 -1.63 -0.58
C ALA A 130 -11.56 -2.61 -1.70
N SER A 131 -11.05 -2.32 -2.88
CA SER A 131 -11.38 -3.08 -4.09
C SER A 131 -10.59 -4.38 -4.23
N PHE A 132 -9.45 -4.48 -3.53
CA PHE A 132 -8.53 -5.61 -3.68
C PHE A 132 -8.55 -6.47 -2.42
N ALA A 133 -8.82 -7.77 -2.61
CA ALA A 133 -9.05 -8.69 -1.48
C ALA A 133 -7.85 -8.77 -0.52
N ARG A 134 -6.64 -8.80 -1.06
CA ARG A 134 -5.43 -8.90 -0.22
C ARG A 134 -5.18 -7.63 0.59
N GLU A 135 -5.49 -6.48 0.02
CA GLU A 135 -5.40 -5.21 0.75
C GLU A 135 -6.49 -5.12 1.82
N ARG A 136 -7.66 -5.67 1.53
CA ARG A 136 -8.73 -5.75 2.53
C ARG A 136 -8.31 -6.62 3.71
N ASP A 137 -7.60 -7.72 3.45
CA ASP A 137 -7.06 -8.57 4.51
C ASP A 137 -6.10 -7.80 5.40
N VAL A 138 -5.29 -6.92 4.82
CA VAL A 138 -4.37 -6.07 5.58
C VAL A 138 -5.14 -5.07 6.44
N LEU A 139 -6.20 -4.49 5.90
CA LEU A 139 -7.06 -3.58 6.68
C LEU A 139 -7.76 -4.32 7.84
N GLU A 140 -8.16 -5.56 7.63
CA GLU A 140 -8.71 -6.39 8.71
C GLU A 140 -7.68 -6.65 9.80
N GLN A 141 -6.42 -6.86 9.42
CA GLN A 141 -5.33 -7.00 10.37
C GLN A 141 -5.19 -5.74 11.24
N VAL A 142 -5.31 -4.57 10.61
CA VAL A 142 -5.29 -3.29 11.35
C VAL A 142 -6.47 -3.20 12.32
N ALA A 143 -7.65 -3.64 11.89
CA ALA A 143 -8.83 -3.67 12.76
C ALA A 143 -8.61 -4.57 13.97
N GLN A 144 -7.96 -5.71 13.79
CA GLN A 144 -7.62 -6.62 14.88
C GLN A 144 -6.63 -5.98 15.86
N LEU A 145 -5.64 -5.25 15.33
CA LEU A 145 -4.70 -4.53 16.17
C LEU A 145 -5.39 -3.45 17.00
N LEU A 146 -6.36 -2.77 16.40
CA LEU A 146 -7.16 -1.76 17.11
C LEU A 146 -7.95 -2.41 18.26
N GLU A 147 -8.62 -3.52 18.00
CA GLU A 147 -9.41 -4.23 19.01
C GLU A 147 -8.52 -4.74 20.16
N ALA A 148 -7.29 -5.13 19.85
CA ALA A 148 -6.34 -5.60 20.84
C ALA A 148 -5.66 -4.47 21.62
N GLY A 149 -5.97 -3.21 21.32
CA GLY A 149 -5.33 -2.05 21.93
C GLY A 149 -3.87 -1.86 21.52
N GLN A 150 -3.49 -2.41 20.37
CA GLN A 150 -2.10 -2.38 19.89
C GLN A 150 -1.88 -1.37 18.76
N LEU A 151 -2.88 -0.61 18.41
CA LEU A 151 -2.79 0.38 17.37
C LEU A 151 -2.44 1.72 17.97
N GLY A 152 -1.26 2.20 17.60
CA GLY A 152 -0.84 3.54 17.95
C GLY A 152 -0.81 3.79 19.44
N SER A 153 0.32 3.71 20.03
CA SER A 153 0.50 4.20 21.38
C SER A 153 0.53 5.71 21.31
N GLY A 154 -0.57 6.23 21.14
CA GLY A 154 -0.77 7.67 20.98
C GLY A 154 0.15 8.58 21.64
#